data_51a7c791d7990d8a2ee1dc43c41891e7
#
_entry.id   51a7c791d7990d8a2ee1dc43c41891e7
#
_cell.length_a   1.000
_cell.length_b   1.000
_cell.length_c   1.000
_cell.angle_alpha   90.00
_cell.angle_beta   90.00
_cell.angle_gamma   90.00
#
_symmetry.space_group_name_H-M   'P 1'
#
loop_
_entity.id
_entity.type
_entity.pdbx_description
1 polymer ?
#
loop_
_entity_poly.entity_id
_entity_poly.type
_entity_poly.pdbx_seq_one_letter_code
_entity_poly.pdbx_strand_id
1 'polypeptide(L)'
;MFSLPRRPEKKEGIRIKQERIVSRAFDKSFLEEIARDPDCKEIYNCIQCGVCTGACPLSAYVRKLSPRKIIALTREGNKEALTEALETLEKCLLCGQCQTFCPAGIKIKEILLKLRELGFKLGKVPEGLMAVNEITCDVFNAYMEPHANRKNWIKSSSLEKFASKNKAKIGYFAGCTASYKGPEICQADAKILTELNEDWTLLDEEWCCGAPFFYIGNTEKAREFANHNVEEIEKKGVDVVIAHCPTCWYILKFKYPKLLHTDLRFKVMHITEYIIDQLNNGKIEISEKLSGRVTYHDPCDLARYSDLGMTDLPREIIARITENFVEIPLHGKDSQCCGAGGSFDSVDTKLRQQHSTRRLKQAEDTEAEILITTCAGCKFFLSGEAKKEKSKLVFKDLTELVYSSMHGNDVNV
;
A
#
# COMPACT_ATOMS: atom_id res chain seq x y z
N MET A 1 -14.05 8.22 -24.17
CA MET A 1 -14.71 9.36 -23.52
C MET A 1 -15.77 8.80 -22.60
N PHE A 2 -15.48 8.70 -21.31
CA PHE A 2 -16.48 8.28 -20.32
C PHE A 2 -17.12 9.55 -19.74
N SER A 3 -18.42 9.69 -19.95
CA SER A 3 -19.22 10.79 -19.37
C SER A 3 -19.43 10.49 -17.87
N LEU A 4 -18.94 11.38 -17.00
CA LEU A 4 -19.17 11.32 -15.56
C LEU A 4 -20.67 11.53 -15.26
N PRO A 5 -21.24 10.80 -14.29
CA PRO A 5 -22.62 11.00 -13.85
C PRO A 5 -22.79 12.36 -13.17
N ARG A 6 -23.96 12.97 -13.37
CA ARG A 6 -24.33 14.28 -12.78
C ARG A 6 -24.40 14.20 -11.26
N ARG A 7 -23.88 15.24 -10.58
CA ARG A 7 -23.90 15.38 -9.11
C ARG A 7 -25.33 15.27 -8.56
N PRO A 8 -25.54 14.55 -7.45
CA PRO A 8 -26.77 14.70 -6.67
C PRO A 8 -26.83 16.07 -5.99
N GLU A 9 -28.01 16.67 -5.93
CA GLU A 9 -28.25 17.95 -5.25
C GLU A 9 -27.90 17.86 -3.77
N LYS A 10 -27.12 18.85 -3.28
CA LYS A 10 -26.68 18.93 -1.89
C LYS A 10 -27.86 19.24 -0.97
N LYS A 11 -28.17 18.33 -0.07
CA LYS A 11 -29.18 18.54 1.00
C LYS A 11 -28.68 19.60 2.00
N GLU A 12 -29.51 20.59 2.33
CA GLU A 12 -29.21 21.72 3.25
C GLU A 12 -28.62 21.32 4.61
N GLY A 13 -28.98 20.18 5.17
CA GLY A 13 -28.46 19.69 6.44
C GLY A 13 -26.96 19.39 6.50
N ILE A 14 -26.32 19.20 5.33
CA ILE A 14 -24.87 18.98 5.22
C ILE A 14 -24.11 20.31 5.34
N ARG A 15 -24.72 21.41 4.88
CA ARG A 15 -24.10 22.74 4.88
C ARG A 15 -23.89 23.30 6.29
N ILE A 16 -24.89 23.18 7.18
CA ILE A 16 -24.81 23.67 8.56
C ILE A 16 -23.80 22.86 9.41
N LYS A 17 -23.70 21.55 9.17
CA LYS A 17 -22.69 20.71 9.83
C LYS A 17 -21.27 21.03 9.36
N GLN A 18 -21.09 21.35 8.08
CA GLN A 18 -19.80 21.76 7.50
C GLN A 18 -19.33 23.12 8.04
N GLU A 19 -20.21 24.13 8.16
CA GLU A 19 -19.84 25.44 8.68
C GLU A 19 -19.38 25.41 10.14
N ARG A 20 -20.04 24.61 11.00
CA ARG A 20 -19.62 24.40 12.40
C ARG A 20 -18.29 23.60 12.51
N ILE A 21 -18.04 22.68 11.62
CA ILE A 21 -16.77 21.92 11.56
C ILE A 21 -15.64 22.84 11.06
N VAL A 22 -15.92 23.67 10.04
CA VAL A 22 -14.97 24.63 9.47
C VAL A 22 -14.45 25.62 10.51
N SER A 23 -15.34 26.17 11.39
CA SER A 23 -14.91 27.13 12.39
C SER A 23 -13.99 26.54 13.46
N ARG A 24 -14.17 25.26 13.82
CA ARG A 24 -13.28 24.54 14.75
C ARG A 24 -11.96 24.08 14.12
N ALA A 25 -11.99 23.68 12.86
CA ALA A 25 -10.83 23.09 12.17
C ALA A 25 -9.69 24.09 11.86
N PHE A 26 -9.98 25.39 11.94
CA PHE A 26 -8.99 26.44 11.68
C PHE A 26 -8.57 27.20 12.95
N ASP A 27 -8.91 26.70 14.11
CA ASP A 27 -8.43 27.17 15.40
C ASP A 27 -7.12 26.42 15.74
N LYS A 28 -6.25 27.03 16.58
CA LYS A 28 -5.02 26.38 17.11
C LYS A 28 -5.29 24.99 17.72
N SER A 29 -6.55 24.72 18.09
CA SER A 29 -7.04 23.42 18.54
C SER A 29 -6.72 22.27 17.56
N PHE A 30 -6.60 22.53 16.24
CA PHE A 30 -6.26 21.48 15.28
C PHE A 30 -4.80 21.02 15.39
N LEU A 31 -3.86 21.94 15.58
CA LEU A 31 -2.47 21.57 15.85
C LEU A 31 -2.35 20.76 17.14
N GLU A 32 -3.09 21.16 18.18
CA GLU A 32 -3.15 20.41 19.43
C GLU A 32 -3.78 19.03 19.25
N GLU A 33 -4.82 18.91 18.42
CA GLU A 33 -5.42 17.62 18.06
C GLU A 33 -4.40 16.70 17.34
N ILE A 34 -3.66 17.23 16.36
CA ILE A 34 -2.57 16.50 15.72
C ILE A 34 -1.53 16.06 16.75
N ALA A 35 -1.09 16.97 17.61
CA ALA A 35 -0.01 16.69 18.55
C ALA A 35 -0.42 15.73 19.70
N ARG A 36 -1.72 15.58 19.98
CA ARG A 36 -2.23 14.57 20.91
C ARG A 36 -2.15 13.14 20.34
N ASP A 37 -2.14 12.99 19.03
CA ASP A 37 -1.92 11.68 18.41
C ASP A 37 -0.49 11.20 18.71
N PRO A 38 -0.30 10.03 19.34
CA PRO A 38 1.03 9.50 19.69
C PRO A 38 1.98 9.40 18.50
N ASP A 39 1.44 9.24 17.29
CA ASP A 39 2.25 9.16 16.07
C ASP A 39 2.60 10.54 15.47
N CYS A 40 2.00 11.62 15.99
CA CYS A 40 2.17 12.97 15.46
C CYS A 40 2.77 13.98 16.47
N LYS A 41 2.96 13.57 17.74
CA LYS A 41 3.42 14.46 18.82
C LYS A 41 4.77 15.14 18.52
N GLU A 42 5.65 14.47 17.75
CA GLU A 42 6.96 14.99 17.40
C GLU A 42 6.93 16.16 16.40
N ILE A 43 5.76 16.60 15.94
CA ILE A 43 5.64 17.73 14.99
C ILE A 43 6.35 19.00 15.51
N TYR A 44 6.36 19.20 16.84
CA TYR A 44 7.03 20.35 17.48
C TYR A 44 8.57 20.27 17.38
N ASN A 45 9.15 19.09 17.19
CA ASN A 45 10.60 18.89 17.08
C ASN A 45 11.15 19.30 15.71
N CYS A 46 10.30 19.79 14.79
CA CYS A 46 10.74 20.16 13.45
C CYS A 46 11.70 21.36 13.48
N ILE A 47 12.95 21.13 13.09
CA ILE A 47 14.00 22.15 12.99
C ILE A 47 14.06 22.84 11.62
N GLN A 48 13.10 22.57 10.74
CA GLN A 48 13.01 23.15 9.39
C GLN A 48 14.26 22.96 8.51
N CYS A 49 15.03 21.88 8.68
CA CYS A 49 16.28 21.60 7.96
C CYS A 49 16.10 21.34 6.45
N GLY A 50 14.90 20.98 5.99
CA GLY A 50 14.61 20.78 4.56
C GLY A 50 14.92 19.38 4.01
N VAL A 51 15.55 18.48 4.77
CA VAL A 51 15.90 17.12 4.34
C VAL A 51 14.67 16.37 3.78
N CYS A 52 13.51 16.48 4.42
CA CYS A 52 12.26 15.86 3.96
C CYS A 52 11.81 16.32 2.56
N THR A 53 12.08 17.59 2.20
CA THR A 53 11.78 18.11 0.86
C THR A 53 12.81 17.62 -0.16
N GLY A 54 14.09 17.59 0.21
CA GLY A 54 15.15 17.02 -0.64
C GLY A 54 14.95 15.53 -0.91
N ALA A 55 14.46 14.78 0.07
CA ALA A 55 14.15 13.35 -0.07
C ALA A 55 12.83 13.07 -0.83
N CYS A 56 11.95 14.05 -1.00
CA CYS A 56 10.66 13.83 -1.63
C CYS A 56 10.82 13.52 -3.15
N PRO A 57 10.37 12.35 -3.62
CA PRO A 57 10.59 11.95 -5.01
C PRO A 57 9.86 12.83 -6.02
N LEU A 58 8.82 13.54 -5.60
CA LEU A 58 8.04 14.43 -6.46
C LEU A 58 8.43 15.92 -6.37
N SER A 59 9.19 16.34 -5.36
CA SER A 59 9.54 17.76 -5.19
C SER A 59 10.32 18.34 -6.39
N ALA A 60 11.06 17.51 -7.11
CA ALA A 60 11.77 17.91 -8.33
C ALA A 60 10.83 18.23 -9.50
N TYR A 61 9.62 17.63 -9.54
CA TYR A 61 8.64 17.81 -10.60
C TYR A 61 7.56 18.83 -10.23
N VAL A 62 7.23 18.93 -8.95
CA VAL A 62 6.15 19.76 -8.43
C VAL A 62 6.72 20.85 -7.52
N ARG A 63 6.94 22.04 -8.08
CA ARG A 63 7.57 23.19 -7.35
C ARG A 63 6.86 23.54 -6.03
N LYS A 64 5.55 23.33 -5.94
CA LYS A 64 4.75 23.62 -4.75
C LYS A 64 4.82 22.50 -3.70
N LEU A 65 5.17 21.26 -4.09
CA LEU A 65 5.20 20.14 -3.15
C LEU A 65 6.45 20.19 -2.29
N SER A 66 6.28 20.58 -1.03
CA SER A 66 7.36 20.66 -0.05
C SER A 66 6.90 20.14 1.30
N PRO A 67 7.29 18.89 1.70
CA PRO A 67 6.98 18.38 3.03
C PRO A 67 7.41 19.33 4.16
N ARG A 68 8.57 19.99 4.04
CA ARG A 68 9.00 21.01 4.99
C ARG A 68 7.98 22.14 5.15
N LYS A 69 7.49 22.65 4.01
CA LYS A 69 6.50 23.74 4.00
C LYS A 69 5.18 23.28 4.61
N ILE A 70 4.71 22.08 4.27
CA ILE A 70 3.48 21.51 4.85
C ILE A 70 3.60 21.44 6.38
N ILE A 71 4.70 20.93 6.92
CA ILE A 71 4.91 20.87 8.37
C ILE A 71 4.97 22.26 9.00
N ALA A 72 5.63 23.25 8.36
CA ALA A 72 5.67 24.62 8.84
C ALA A 72 4.25 25.23 8.94
N LEU A 73 3.48 25.14 7.85
CA LEU A 73 2.11 25.65 7.78
C LEU A 73 1.18 24.94 8.78
N THR A 74 1.35 23.63 8.98
CA THR A 74 0.60 22.86 9.98
C THR A 74 0.90 23.37 11.40
N ARG A 75 2.15 23.70 11.70
CA ARG A 75 2.55 24.27 13.01
C ARG A 75 2.05 25.69 13.21
N GLU A 76 1.91 26.48 12.15
CA GLU A 76 1.32 27.81 12.20
C GLU A 76 -0.16 27.75 12.59
N GLY A 77 -0.90 26.77 12.06
CA GLY A 77 -2.22 26.36 12.52
C GLY A 77 -3.37 27.33 12.22
N ASN A 78 -3.12 28.47 11.56
CA ASN A 78 -4.19 29.37 11.17
C ASN A 78 -4.91 28.89 9.88
N LYS A 79 -6.06 29.50 9.58
CA LYS A 79 -6.93 29.09 8.46
C LYS A 79 -6.20 29.12 7.12
N GLU A 80 -5.49 30.19 6.85
CA GLU A 80 -4.77 30.42 5.59
C GLU A 80 -3.65 29.40 5.44
N ALA A 81 -2.83 29.21 6.49
CA ALA A 81 -1.74 28.25 6.52
C ALA A 81 -2.21 26.81 6.31
N LEU A 82 -3.27 26.38 7.00
CA LEU A 82 -3.82 25.03 6.84
C LEU A 82 -4.45 24.82 5.45
N THR A 83 -5.10 25.84 4.89
CA THR A 83 -5.60 25.79 3.52
C THR A 83 -4.46 25.58 2.51
N GLU A 84 -3.38 26.35 2.64
CA GLU A 84 -2.19 26.23 1.80
C GLU A 84 -1.48 24.87 1.98
N ALA A 85 -1.46 24.34 3.23
CA ALA A 85 -0.92 23.02 3.50
C ALA A 85 -1.70 21.92 2.77
N LEU A 86 -3.04 21.98 2.76
CA LEU A 86 -3.91 21.04 2.07
C LEU A 86 -3.70 21.09 0.54
N GLU A 87 -3.65 22.28 -0.04
CA GLU A 87 -3.38 22.49 -1.47
C GLU A 87 -1.98 21.94 -1.86
N THR A 88 -0.99 22.17 -1.01
CA THR A 88 0.37 21.65 -1.21
C THR A 88 0.40 20.12 -1.15
N LEU A 89 -0.45 19.51 -0.29
CA LEU A 89 -0.54 18.06 -0.07
C LEU A 89 -1.23 17.30 -1.22
N GLU A 90 -2.00 17.95 -2.07
CA GLU A 90 -2.76 17.28 -3.15
C GLU A 90 -1.90 16.33 -4.00
N LYS A 91 -0.68 16.75 -4.34
CA LYS A 91 0.26 16.00 -5.17
C LYS A 91 1.17 15.04 -4.37
N CYS A 92 0.76 14.61 -3.18
CA CYS A 92 1.58 13.73 -2.34
C CYS A 92 1.24 12.24 -2.56
N LEU A 93 2.28 11.41 -2.79
CA LEU A 93 2.20 9.95 -2.90
C LEU A 93 1.95 9.22 -1.58
N LEU A 94 2.04 9.89 -0.45
CA LEU A 94 2.02 9.27 0.90
C LEU A 94 3.05 8.12 1.07
N CYS A 95 4.12 8.13 0.31
CA CYS A 95 5.15 7.07 0.28
C CYS A 95 6.05 7.01 1.53
N GLY A 96 5.98 8.01 2.42
CA GLY A 96 6.73 8.05 3.68
C GLY A 96 8.23 8.34 3.56
N GLN A 97 8.80 8.57 2.38
CA GLN A 97 10.25 8.80 2.24
C GLN A 97 10.75 10.02 3.01
N CYS A 98 9.95 11.09 3.06
CA CYS A 98 10.26 12.29 3.87
C CYS A 98 10.39 11.99 5.37
N GLN A 99 9.67 10.98 5.87
CA GLN A 99 9.75 10.52 7.26
C GLN A 99 11.03 9.75 7.52
N THR A 100 11.41 8.82 6.62
CA THR A 100 12.62 8.00 6.75
C THR A 100 13.88 8.83 6.93
N PHE A 101 13.98 9.95 6.22
CA PHE A 101 15.15 10.85 6.28
C PHE A 101 15.03 11.97 7.31
N CYS A 102 13.97 12.01 8.12
CA CYS A 102 13.82 13.07 9.10
C CYS A 102 14.77 12.91 10.28
N PRO A 103 15.78 13.81 10.48
CA PRO A 103 16.72 13.67 11.58
C PRO A 103 16.09 13.88 12.96
N ALA A 104 14.91 14.49 13.03
CA ALA A 104 14.15 14.70 14.26
C ALA A 104 13.13 13.58 14.55
N GLY A 105 13.15 12.49 13.78
CA GLY A 105 12.26 11.33 13.98
C GLY A 105 10.77 11.60 13.78
N ILE A 106 10.41 12.69 13.08
CA ILE A 106 9.00 13.07 12.89
C ILE A 106 8.33 12.08 11.94
N LYS A 107 7.22 11.50 12.37
CA LYS A 107 6.36 10.62 11.56
C LYS A 107 5.53 11.45 10.57
N ILE A 108 6.22 12.05 9.59
CA ILE A 108 5.62 12.99 8.64
C ILE A 108 4.43 12.38 7.90
N LYS A 109 4.48 11.10 7.50
CA LYS A 109 3.37 10.41 6.81
C LYS A 109 2.09 10.44 7.66
N GLU A 110 2.20 10.26 8.97
CA GLU A 110 1.05 10.28 9.86
C GLU A 110 0.41 11.68 9.95
N ILE A 111 1.24 12.71 10.03
CA ILE A 111 0.77 14.11 10.00
C ILE A 111 0.05 14.41 8.68
N LEU A 112 0.60 13.93 7.54
CA LEU A 112 -0.02 14.11 6.23
C LEU A 112 -1.38 13.39 6.13
N LEU A 113 -1.52 12.22 6.75
CA LEU A 113 -2.81 11.51 6.83
C LEU A 113 -3.84 12.28 7.67
N LYS A 114 -3.42 12.90 8.78
CA LYS A 114 -4.29 13.78 9.57
C LYS A 114 -4.72 15.03 8.81
N LEU A 115 -3.83 15.60 8.02
CA LEU A 115 -4.20 16.71 7.11
C LEU A 115 -5.18 16.25 6.03
N ARG A 116 -5.05 15.04 5.49
CA ARG A 116 -6.05 14.47 4.56
C ARG A 116 -7.42 14.32 5.23
N GLU A 117 -7.45 13.88 6.49
CA GLU A 117 -8.69 13.81 7.28
C GLU A 117 -9.35 15.18 7.43
N LEU A 118 -8.57 16.22 7.73
CA LEU A 118 -9.06 17.60 7.75
C LEU A 118 -9.58 18.02 6.36
N GLY A 119 -8.81 17.76 5.31
CA GLY A 119 -9.19 18.07 3.93
C GLY A 119 -10.53 17.43 3.55
N PHE A 120 -10.75 16.17 3.93
CA PHE A 120 -12.00 15.46 3.70
C PHE A 120 -13.18 16.11 4.43
N LYS A 121 -13.02 16.43 5.74
CA LYS A 121 -14.04 17.13 6.55
C LYS A 121 -14.41 18.50 5.96
N LEU A 122 -13.45 19.19 5.33
CA LEU A 122 -13.63 20.49 4.70
C LEU A 122 -14.12 20.43 3.26
N GLY A 123 -14.26 19.23 2.68
CA GLY A 123 -14.57 19.04 1.26
C GLY A 123 -13.46 19.49 0.31
N LYS A 124 -12.22 19.61 0.80
CA LYS A 124 -11.01 19.96 0.04
C LYS A 124 -10.24 18.69 -0.27
N VAL A 125 -10.73 17.95 -1.24
CA VAL A 125 -10.15 16.68 -1.69
C VAL A 125 -10.08 16.68 -3.22
N PRO A 126 -9.00 16.19 -3.83
CA PRO A 126 -8.92 15.99 -5.27
C PRO A 126 -10.08 15.14 -5.80
N GLU A 127 -10.70 15.56 -6.90
CA GLU A 127 -11.88 14.89 -7.48
C GLU A 127 -11.60 13.41 -7.79
N GLY A 128 -10.40 13.08 -8.29
CA GLY A 128 -10.01 11.70 -8.57
C GLY A 128 -9.97 10.83 -7.31
N LEU A 129 -9.55 11.36 -6.16
CA LEU A 129 -9.60 10.62 -4.89
C LEU A 129 -11.04 10.44 -4.41
N MET A 130 -11.92 11.42 -4.61
CA MET A 130 -13.36 11.27 -4.31
C MET A 130 -13.98 10.17 -5.16
N ALA A 131 -13.67 10.10 -6.45
CA ALA A 131 -14.16 9.04 -7.31
C ALA A 131 -13.71 7.64 -6.84
N VAL A 132 -12.44 7.47 -6.42
CA VAL A 132 -11.96 6.21 -5.86
C VAL A 132 -12.67 5.87 -4.54
N ASN A 133 -12.96 6.87 -3.71
CA ASN A 133 -13.73 6.66 -2.47
C ASN A 133 -15.15 6.13 -2.77
N GLU A 134 -15.86 6.77 -3.68
CA GLU A 134 -17.22 6.37 -4.09
C GLU A 134 -17.23 4.97 -4.68
N ILE A 135 -16.34 4.69 -5.65
CA ILE A 135 -16.17 3.36 -6.26
C ILE A 135 -15.90 2.30 -5.19
N THR A 136 -15.00 2.60 -4.23
CA THR A 136 -14.65 1.63 -3.19
C THR A 136 -15.85 1.34 -2.28
N CYS A 137 -16.70 2.33 -1.99
CA CYS A 137 -17.94 2.13 -1.25
C CYS A 137 -18.94 1.24 -2.01
N ASP A 138 -19.04 1.44 -3.33
CA ASP A 138 -20.08 0.78 -4.13
C ASP A 138 -19.77 -0.70 -4.43
N VAL A 139 -18.49 -1.02 -4.71
CA VAL A 139 -18.08 -2.35 -5.16
C VAL A 139 -17.00 -3.00 -4.28
N PHE A 140 -16.72 -2.44 -3.11
CA PHE A 140 -15.76 -2.97 -2.11
C PHE A 140 -14.32 -3.16 -2.62
N ASN A 141 -13.96 -2.45 -3.70
CA ASN A 141 -12.59 -2.42 -4.24
C ASN A 141 -12.34 -1.12 -5.03
N ALA A 142 -11.07 -0.76 -5.21
CA ALA A 142 -10.66 0.49 -5.87
C ALA A 142 -10.59 0.40 -7.41
N TYR A 143 -11.04 -0.71 -8.01
CA TYR A 143 -10.84 -1.01 -9.44
C TYR A 143 -12.12 -1.05 -10.27
N MET A 144 -13.28 -0.69 -9.69
CA MET A 144 -14.61 -0.80 -10.31
C MET A 144 -14.98 -2.22 -10.78
N GLU A 145 -14.32 -3.23 -10.23
CA GLU A 145 -14.61 -4.61 -10.57
C GLU A 145 -15.81 -5.13 -9.77
N PRO A 146 -16.69 -5.93 -10.36
CA PRO A 146 -17.77 -6.56 -9.60
C PRO A 146 -17.22 -7.38 -8.43
N HIS A 147 -17.78 -7.20 -7.22
CA HIS A 147 -17.30 -7.90 -6.02
C HIS A 147 -17.32 -9.43 -6.20
N ALA A 148 -18.32 -9.97 -6.87
CA ALA A 148 -18.45 -11.39 -7.18
C ALA A 148 -17.25 -11.98 -7.95
N ASN A 149 -16.47 -11.14 -8.63
CA ASN A 149 -15.29 -11.55 -9.39
C ASN A 149 -14.02 -11.66 -8.53
N ARG A 150 -14.06 -11.25 -7.25
CA ARG A 150 -12.87 -11.21 -6.38
C ARG A 150 -12.18 -12.57 -6.26
N LYS A 151 -12.93 -13.66 -6.30
CA LYS A 151 -12.41 -15.03 -6.18
C LYS A 151 -12.29 -15.77 -7.54
N ASN A 152 -12.41 -15.07 -8.68
CA ASN A 152 -12.33 -15.74 -9.99
C ASN A 152 -10.96 -16.40 -10.23
N TRP A 153 -9.89 -15.90 -9.62
CA TRP A 153 -8.54 -16.44 -9.74
C TRP A 153 -8.39 -17.87 -9.20
N ILE A 154 -9.28 -18.32 -8.32
CA ILE A 154 -9.24 -19.66 -7.72
C ILE A 154 -10.39 -20.57 -8.17
N LYS A 155 -11.46 -20.01 -8.75
CA LYS A 155 -12.60 -20.78 -9.23
C LYS A 155 -12.19 -21.86 -10.24
N SER A 156 -12.79 -23.02 -10.13
CA SER A 156 -12.55 -24.20 -10.99
C SER A 156 -11.12 -24.73 -10.94
N SER A 157 -10.30 -24.27 -9.99
CA SER A 157 -8.98 -24.83 -9.73
C SER A 157 -9.04 -25.92 -8.65
N SER A 158 -8.01 -26.78 -8.59
CA SER A 158 -7.88 -27.79 -7.53
C SER A 158 -7.70 -27.16 -6.14
N LEU A 159 -7.42 -25.86 -6.06
CA LEU A 159 -7.22 -25.10 -4.83
C LEU A 159 -8.52 -24.60 -4.22
N GLU A 160 -9.64 -24.58 -4.98
CA GLU A 160 -10.91 -24.00 -4.52
C GLU A 160 -11.44 -24.67 -3.23
N LYS A 161 -11.24 -25.98 -3.09
CA LYS A 161 -11.64 -26.73 -1.89
C LYS A 161 -10.93 -26.28 -0.61
N PHE A 162 -9.70 -25.77 -0.71
CA PHE A 162 -8.95 -25.24 0.44
C PHE A 162 -9.41 -23.82 0.81
N ALA A 163 -9.81 -23.05 -0.18
CA ALA A 163 -10.18 -21.65 -0.04
C ALA A 163 -11.57 -21.42 0.57
N SER A 164 -12.40 -22.45 0.66
CA SER A 164 -13.83 -22.35 1.08
C SER A 164 -14.12 -23.02 2.43
N LYS A 165 -13.10 -23.22 3.27
CA LYS A 165 -13.32 -23.80 4.60
C LYS A 165 -14.06 -22.82 5.52
N ASN A 166 -14.95 -23.35 6.35
CA ASN A 166 -15.67 -22.55 7.35
C ASN A 166 -14.75 -22.09 8.50
N LYS A 167 -13.72 -22.90 8.82
CA LYS A 167 -12.71 -22.63 9.85
C LYS A 167 -11.34 -23.04 9.33
N ALA A 168 -10.31 -22.27 9.69
CA ALA A 168 -8.92 -22.59 9.39
C ALA A 168 -7.99 -21.83 10.33
N LYS A 169 -6.73 -22.26 10.45
CA LYS A 169 -5.71 -21.56 11.24
C LYS A 169 -5.18 -20.31 10.55
N ILE A 170 -5.11 -20.34 9.21
CA ILE A 170 -4.57 -19.27 8.40
C ILE A 170 -5.69 -18.67 7.52
N GLY A 171 -5.89 -17.37 7.63
CA GLY A 171 -6.68 -16.59 6.67
C GLY A 171 -5.77 -15.97 5.63
N TYR A 172 -6.02 -16.23 4.34
CA TYR A 172 -5.30 -15.55 3.28
C TYR A 172 -6.10 -14.32 2.83
N PHE A 173 -5.54 -13.13 3.06
CA PHE A 173 -6.09 -11.85 2.63
C PHE A 173 -5.51 -11.50 1.25
N ALA A 174 -6.25 -11.79 0.19
CA ALA A 174 -5.79 -11.65 -1.18
C ALA A 174 -5.57 -10.18 -1.59
N GLY A 175 -6.41 -9.27 -1.10
CA GLY A 175 -6.37 -7.85 -1.47
C GLY A 175 -6.92 -7.58 -2.87
N CYS A 176 -7.29 -6.31 -3.11
CA CYS A 176 -7.96 -5.92 -4.37
C CYS A 176 -7.04 -6.10 -5.59
N THR A 177 -5.79 -5.61 -5.51
CA THR A 177 -4.92 -5.56 -6.68
C THR A 177 -4.54 -6.96 -7.17
N ALA A 178 -4.15 -7.86 -6.26
CA ALA A 178 -3.82 -9.22 -6.64
C ALA A 178 -5.05 -9.95 -7.18
N SER A 179 -6.20 -9.84 -6.51
CA SER A 179 -7.44 -10.50 -6.95
C SER A 179 -7.89 -10.12 -8.36
N TYR A 180 -7.77 -8.83 -8.74
CA TYR A 180 -8.35 -8.34 -10.01
C TYR A 180 -7.31 -8.02 -11.09
N LYS A 181 -6.06 -7.74 -10.73
CA LYS A 181 -5.03 -7.24 -11.66
C LYS A 181 -3.76 -8.08 -11.69
N GLY A 182 -3.61 -9.04 -10.76
CA GLY A 182 -2.45 -9.92 -10.65
C GLY A 182 -2.85 -11.30 -10.08
N PRO A 183 -3.83 -12.00 -10.69
CA PRO A 183 -4.35 -13.28 -10.19
C PRO A 183 -3.27 -14.36 -10.03
N GLU A 184 -2.20 -14.30 -10.85
CA GLU A 184 -1.05 -15.19 -10.76
C GLU A 184 -0.33 -15.13 -9.41
N ILE A 185 -0.35 -13.96 -8.75
CA ILE A 185 0.23 -13.76 -7.41
C ILE A 185 -0.57 -14.56 -6.38
N CYS A 186 -1.90 -14.36 -6.37
CA CYS A 186 -2.78 -15.11 -5.46
C CYS A 186 -2.67 -16.63 -5.68
N GLN A 187 -2.53 -17.06 -6.95
CA GLN A 187 -2.37 -18.46 -7.29
C GLN A 187 -1.05 -19.04 -6.78
N ALA A 188 0.06 -18.27 -6.86
CA ALA A 188 1.35 -18.70 -6.32
C ALA A 188 1.30 -18.86 -4.81
N ASP A 189 0.74 -17.86 -4.10
CA ASP A 189 0.59 -17.91 -2.64
C ASP A 189 -0.27 -19.10 -2.20
N ALA A 190 -1.42 -19.29 -2.84
CA ALA A 190 -2.33 -20.41 -2.53
C ALA A 190 -1.70 -21.78 -2.80
N LYS A 191 -0.91 -21.91 -3.86
CA LYS A 191 -0.15 -23.14 -4.15
C LYS A 191 0.88 -23.42 -3.07
N ILE A 192 1.68 -22.43 -2.68
CA ILE A 192 2.67 -22.57 -1.60
C ILE A 192 1.98 -23.02 -0.31
N LEU A 193 0.92 -22.32 0.13
CA LEU A 193 0.18 -22.68 1.34
C LEU A 193 -0.39 -24.11 1.28
N THR A 194 -0.87 -24.53 0.12
CA THR A 194 -1.47 -25.87 -0.06
C THR A 194 -0.42 -26.96 -0.06
N GLU A 195 0.72 -26.77 -0.72
CA GLU A 195 1.80 -27.77 -0.77
C GLU A 195 2.50 -27.96 0.56
N LEU A 196 2.55 -26.91 1.37
CA LEU A 196 3.01 -26.98 2.74
C LEU A 196 1.99 -27.63 3.70
N ASN A 197 0.86 -28.11 3.18
CA ASN A 197 -0.24 -28.71 3.93
C ASN A 197 -0.79 -27.79 5.03
N GLU A 198 -0.76 -26.47 4.80
CA GLU A 198 -1.28 -25.51 5.76
C GLU A 198 -2.82 -25.58 5.84
N ASP A 199 -3.33 -25.34 7.04
CA ASP A 199 -4.77 -25.20 7.25
C ASP A 199 -5.21 -23.77 6.98
N TRP A 200 -5.46 -23.45 5.71
CA TRP A 200 -5.76 -22.11 5.23
C TRP A 200 -7.13 -21.99 4.57
N THR A 201 -7.66 -20.76 4.51
CA THR A 201 -8.91 -20.40 3.84
C THR A 201 -8.91 -18.96 3.36
N LEU A 202 -9.84 -18.62 2.43
CA LEU A 202 -10.20 -17.24 2.10
C LEU A 202 -11.34 -16.76 3.02
N LEU A 203 -11.45 -15.44 3.15
CA LEU A 203 -12.64 -14.84 3.74
C LEU A 203 -13.84 -15.02 2.80
N ASP A 204 -15.04 -15.20 3.35
CA ASP A 204 -16.23 -15.35 2.52
C ASP A 204 -16.53 -14.07 1.76
N GLU A 205 -16.53 -12.95 2.46
CA GLU A 205 -16.80 -11.60 1.96
C GLU A 205 -15.62 -10.67 2.28
N GLU A 206 -14.46 -10.88 1.61
CA GLU A 206 -13.30 -9.99 1.75
C GLU A 206 -13.56 -8.66 1.06
N TRP A 207 -13.60 -7.56 1.82
CA TRP A 207 -13.62 -6.22 1.28
C TRP A 207 -12.21 -5.66 1.11
N CYS A 208 -12.08 -4.50 0.42
CA CYS A 208 -10.83 -3.75 0.39
C CYS A 208 -10.33 -3.52 1.83
N CYS A 209 -9.01 -3.54 2.02
CA CYS A 209 -8.41 -3.21 3.33
C CYS A 209 -8.73 -1.79 3.81
N GLY A 210 -9.38 -0.96 2.98
CA GLY A 210 -9.74 0.42 3.32
C GLY A 210 -8.65 1.46 3.08
N ALA A 211 -7.50 1.08 2.52
CA ALA A 211 -6.41 2.03 2.22
C ALA A 211 -6.86 3.29 1.46
N PRO A 212 -7.74 3.23 0.43
CA PRO A 212 -8.24 4.41 -0.25
C PRO A 212 -8.90 5.42 0.70
N PHE A 213 -9.61 4.95 1.71
CA PHE A 213 -10.27 5.81 2.70
C PHE A 213 -9.27 6.55 3.60
N PHE A 214 -8.19 5.87 4.02
CA PHE A 214 -7.09 6.54 4.73
C PHE A 214 -6.41 7.59 3.85
N TYR A 215 -6.23 7.30 2.56
CA TYR A 215 -5.57 8.21 1.63
C TYR A 215 -6.38 9.48 1.35
N ILE A 216 -7.70 9.40 1.40
CA ILE A 216 -8.60 10.54 1.24
C ILE A 216 -8.92 11.21 2.58
N GLY A 217 -8.78 10.50 3.70
CA GLY A 217 -9.14 10.98 5.04
C GLY A 217 -10.57 10.65 5.49
N ASN A 218 -11.25 9.72 4.81
CA ASN A 218 -12.58 9.22 5.20
C ASN A 218 -12.47 8.14 6.28
N THR A 219 -12.19 8.56 7.52
CA THR A 219 -11.98 7.65 8.65
C THR A 219 -13.24 6.86 9.05
N GLU A 220 -14.41 7.39 8.76
CA GLU A 220 -15.70 6.71 9.02
C GLU A 220 -15.84 5.47 8.14
N LYS A 221 -15.63 5.61 6.82
CA LYS A 221 -15.64 4.47 5.90
C LYS A 221 -14.47 3.51 6.12
N ALA A 222 -13.29 4.03 6.47
CA ALA A 222 -12.17 3.19 6.88
C ALA A 222 -12.55 2.27 8.06
N ARG A 223 -13.26 2.79 9.06
CA ARG A 223 -13.74 2.03 10.23
C ARG A 223 -14.79 0.99 9.85
N GLU A 224 -15.75 1.34 9.00
CA GLU A 224 -16.77 0.41 8.51
C GLU A 224 -16.11 -0.81 7.83
N PHE A 225 -15.16 -0.58 6.92
CA PHE A 225 -14.45 -1.65 6.21
C PHE A 225 -13.53 -2.46 7.15
N ALA A 226 -12.92 -1.81 8.13
CA ALA A 226 -12.11 -2.49 9.12
C ALA A 226 -12.95 -3.43 9.99
N ASN A 227 -14.10 -2.99 10.50
CA ASN A 227 -15.04 -3.82 11.26
C ASN A 227 -15.49 -5.03 10.45
N HIS A 228 -15.96 -4.81 9.22
CA HIS A 228 -16.40 -5.90 8.35
C HIS A 228 -15.30 -6.95 8.15
N ASN A 229 -14.10 -6.52 7.77
CA ASN A 229 -13.01 -7.48 7.52
C ASN A 229 -12.57 -8.22 8.80
N VAL A 230 -12.55 -7.54 9.96
CA VAL A 230 -12.24 -8.17 11.25
C VAL A 230 -13.30 -9.21 11.61
N GLU A 231 -14.58 -8.88 11.47
CA GLU A 231 -15.69 -9.82 11.72
C GLU A 231 -15.61 -11.06 10.81
N GLU A 232 -15.31 -10.87 9.51
CA GLU A 232 -15.12 -11.99 8.58
C GLU A 232 -13.91 -12.87 8.92
N ILE A 233 -12.79 -12.26 9.37
CA ILE A 233 -11.61 -12.97 9.82
C ILE A 233 -11.91 -13.76 11.09
N GLU A 234 -12.51 -13.14 12.10
CA GLU A 234 -12.86 -13.78 13.38
C GLU A 234 -13.90 -14.90 13.18
N LYS A 235 -14.85 -14.73 12.26
CA LYS A 235 -15.83 -15.76 11.88
C LYS A 235 -15.15 -17.03 11.36
N LYS A 236 -14.01 -16.92 10.66
CA LYS A 236 -13.20 -18.06 10.22
C LYS A 236 -12.35 -18.68 11.33
N GLY A 237 -12.23 -18.03 12.48
CA GLY A 237 -11.46 -18.51 13.64
C GLY A 237 -9.98 -18.68 13.35
N VAL A 238 -9.40 -17.82 12.53
CA VAL A 238 -8.00 -17.87 12.14
C VAL A 238 -7.10 -17.31 13.25
N ASP A 239 -5.93 -17.90 13.40
CA ASP A 239 -4.88 -17.43 14.34
C ASP A 239 -3.98 -16.39 13.67
N VAL A 240 -3.79 -16.52 12.33
CA VAL A 240 -2.89 -15.70 11.54
C VAL A 240 -3.56 -15.31 10.22
N VAL A 241 -3.47 -14.03 9.87
CA VAL A 241 -3.82 -13.51 8.54
C VAL A 241 -2.52 -13.27 7.77
N ILE A 242 -2.38 -13.94 6.63
CA ILE A 242 -1.29 -13.69 5.68
C ILE A 242 -1.82 -12.72 4.61
N ALA A 243 -1.18 -11.56 4.49
CA ALA A 243 -1.47 -10.58 3.45
C ALA A 243 -0.30 -10.48 2.48
N HIS A 244 -0.60 -10.58 1.17
CA HIS A 244 0.42 -10.40 0.14
C HIS A 244 0.79 -8.93 -0.07
N CYS A 245 -0.24 -8.07 -0.16
CA CYS A 245 -0.04 -6.66 -0.46
C CYS A 245 0.55 -5.91 0.76
N PRO A 246 1.70 -5.24 0.63
CA PRO A 246 2.30 -4.43 1.70
C PRO A 246 1.36 -3.40 2.30
N THR A 247 0.54 -2.76 1.46
CA THR A 247 -0.45 -1.79 1.95
C THR A 247 -1.54 -2.49 2.77
N CYS A 248 -2.04 -3.66 2.34
CA CYS A 248 -3.00 -4.41 3.13
C CYS A 248 -2.38 -4.85 4.46
N TRP A 249 -1.17 -5.41 4.46
CA TRP A 249 -0.42 -5.75 5.67
C TRP A 249 -0.28 -4.56 6.62
N TYR A 250 0.14 -3.40 6.08
CA TYR A 250 0.28 -2.17 6.88
C TYR A 250 -1.05 -1.71 7.50
N ILE A 251 -2.13 -1.71 6.71
CA ILE A 251 -3.45 -1.27 7.17
C ILE A 251 -4.00 -2.24 8.23
N LEU A 252 -3.97 -3.55 7.98
CA LEU A 252 -4.46 -4.54 8.94
C LEU A 252 -3.64 -4.51 10.24
N LYS A 253 -2.31 -4.52 10.14
CA LYS A 253 -1.41 -4.66 11.30
C LYS A 253 -1.33 -3.41 12.17
N PHE A 254 -1.30 -2.22 11.57
CA PHE A 254 -1.01 -0.96 12.28
C PHE A 254 -2.17 0.02 12.34
N LYS A 255 -3.08 -0.01 11.36
CA LYS A 255 -4.18 0.95 11.31
C LYS A 255 -5.47 0.42 11.92
N TYR A 256 -5.82 -0.84 11.71
CA TYR A 256 -7.03 -1.42 12.27
C TYR A 256 -7.07 -1.34 13.80
N PRO A 257 -6.04 -1.76 14.56
CA PRO A 257 -6.08 -1.67 16.03
C PRO A 257 -6.32 -0.24 16.53
N LYS A 258 -5.65 0.75 15.90
CA LYS A 258 -5.82 2.16 16.26
C LYS A 258 -7.21 2.70 15.92
N LEU A 259 -7.71 2.32 14.73
CA LEU A 259 -9.00 2.81 14.23
C LEU A 259 -10.18 2.23 15.01
N LEU A 260 -10.06 0.95 15.42
CA LEU A 260 -11.10 0.23 16.16
C LEU A 260 -10.95 0.36 17.68
N HIS A 261 -9.85 0.96 18.16
CA HIS A 261 -9.51 1.08 19.58
C HIS A 261 -9.52 -0.27 20.32
N THR A 262 -9.04 -1.33 19.65
CA THR A 262 -8.97 -2.68 20.18
C THR A 262 -7.79 -3.45 19.57
N ASP A 263 -7.26 -4.40 20.32
CA ASP A 263 -6.29 -5.34 19.78
C ASP A 263 -6.98 -6.41 18.92
N LEU A 264 -6.34 -6.81 17.84
CA LEU A 264 -6.83 -7.89 16.99
C LEU A 264 -6.60 -9.25 17.67
N ARG A 265 -7.57 -10.15 17.54
CA ARG A 265 -7.47 -11.53 18.11
C ARG A 265 -6.64 -12.47 17.25
N PHE A 266 -6.10 -11.99 16.14
CA PHE A 266 -5.26 -12.73 15.20
C PHE A 266 -4.00 -11.93 14.91
N LYS A 267 -2.94 -12.63 14.49
CA LYS A 267 -1.71 -12.00 14.02
C LYS A 267 -1.83 -11.62 12.55
N VAL A 268 -1.14 -10.58 12.13
CA VAL A 268 -1.04 -10.21 10.72
C VAL A 268 0.41 -10.34 10.28
N MET A 269 0.65 -11.14 9.25
CA MET A 269 1.96 -11.36 8.64
C MET A 269 1.94 -10.95 7.17
N HIS A 270 3.05 -10.39 6.69
CA HIS A 270 3.28 -10.28 5.25
C HIS A 270 3.72 -11.64 4.70
N ILE A 271 3.40 -11.94 3.45
CA ILE A 271 3.76 -13.24 2.84
C ILE A 271 5.27 -13.53 2.90
N THR A 272 6.13 -12.49 2.86
CA THR A 272 7.59 -12.67 2.98
C THR A 272 8.01 -13.11 4.38
N GLU A 273 7.33 -12.64 5.44
CA GLU A 273 7.55 -13.12 6.81
C GLU A 273 7.24 -14.62 6.90
N TYR A 274 6.15 -15.04 6.26
CA TYR A 274 5.75 -16.44 6.23
C TYR A 274 6.74 -17.31 5.43
N ILE A 275 7.10 -16.90 4.21
CA ILE A 275 7.99 -17.69 3.34
C ILE A 275 9.37 -17.88 3.95
N ILE A 276 9.96 -16.83 4.53
CA ILE A 276 11.29 -16.98 5.15
C ILE A 276 11.25 -17.92 6.35
N ASP A 277 10.18 -17.90 7.13
CA ASP A 277 9.99 -18.86 8.24
C ASP A 277 9.94 -20.31 7.71
N GLN A 278 9.23 -20.55 6.60
CA GLN A 278 9.13 -21.90 6.01
C GLN A 278 10.46 -22.36 5.38
N LEU A 279 11.20 -21.45 4.74
CA LEU A 279 12.56 -21.72 4.23
C LEU A 279 13.54 -22.06 5.36
N ASN A 280 13.52 -21.30 6.46
CA ASN A 280 14.42 -21.50 7.60
C ASN A 280 14.09 -22.78 8.38
N ASN A 281 12.83 -23.20 8.37
CA ASN A 281 12.38 -24.45 8.97
C ASN A 281 12.54 -25.67 8.04
N GLY A 282 13.08 -25.49 6.83
CA GLY A 282 13.27 -26.57 5.85
C GLY A 282 11.99 -27.15 5.26
N LYS A 283 10.87 -26.43 5.36
CA LYS A 283 9.59 -26.85 4.76
C LYS A 283 9.47 -26.44 3.29
N ILE A 284 10.13 -25.35 2.90
CA ILE A 284 10.31 -24.97 1.50
C ILE A 284 11.72 -25.40 1.10
N GLU A 285 11.78 -26.26 0.11
CA GLU A 285 13.03 -26.69 -0.53
C GLU A 285 13.12 -26.07 -1.93
N ILE A 286 14.27 -25.50 -2.27
CA ILE A 286 14.54 -24.93 -3.58
C ILE A 286 15.20 -26.00 -4.42
N SER A 287 14.47 -26.52 -5.41
CA SER A 287 14.93 -27.56 -6.32
C SER A 287 15.86 -27.03 -7.39
N GLU A 288 15.58 -25.81 -7.88
CA GLU A 288 16.38 -25.17 -8.93
C GLU A 288 16.46 -23.66 -8.71
N LYS A 289 17.67 -23.10 -8.93
CA LYS A 289 17.92 -21.67 -8.87
C LYS A 289 17.66 -21.01 -10.22
N LEU A 290 17.20 -19.76 -10.17
CA LEU A 290 17.03 -18.92 -11.36
C LEU A 290 18.41 -18.58 -11.96
N SER A 291 18.54 -18.70 -13.27
CA SER A 291 19.77 -18.40 -14.00
C SER A 291 19.88 -16.93 -14.44
N GLY A 292 18.73 -16.27 -14.69
CA GLY A 292 18.68 -14.88 -15.16
C GLY A 292 19.12 -13.86 -14.11
N ARG A 293 19.63 -12.72 -14.57
CA ARG A 293 20.00 -11.60 -13.69
C ARG A 293 18.76 -10.89 -13.17
N VAL A 294 18.62 -10.79 -11.85
CA VAL A 294 17.44 -10.25 -11.21
C VAL A 294 17.75 -8.99 -10.42
N THR A 295 16.77 -8.08 -10.32
CA THR A 295 16.79 -6.93 -9.43
C THR A 295 15.50 -6.86 -8.62
N TYR A 296 15.48 -6.07 -7.54
CA TYR A 296 14.33 -5.98 -6.64
C TYR A 296 13.85 -4.55 -6.45
N HIS A 297 12.54 -4.34 -6.61
CA HIS A 297 11.87 -3.10 -6.23
C HIS A 297 11.25 -3.23 -4.85
N ASP A 298 11.79 -2.52 -3.86
CA ASP A 298 11.22 -2.43 -2.52
C ASP A 298 9.90 -1.65 -2.52
N PRO A 299 8.78 -2.26 -2.15
CA PRO A 299 7.53 -1.54 -1.96
C PRO A 299 7.61 -0.54 -0.80
N CYS A 300 7.10 0.67 -1.00
CA CYS A 300 7.24 1.73 0.00
C CYS A 300 6.64 1.38 1.36
N ASP A 301 5.53 0.63 1.41
CA ASP A 301 4.90 0.25 2.68
C ASP A 301 5.66 -0.87 3.43
N LEU A 302 6.62 -1.58 2.81
CA LEU A 302 7.61 -2.41 3.51
C LEU A 302 8.88 -1.64 3.81
N ALA A 303 9.39 -0.88 2.85
CA ALA A 303 10.63 -0.14 2.96
C ALA A 303 10.67 0.83 4.17
N ARG A 304 9.51 1.35 4.62
CA ARG A 304 9.40 2.24 5.79
C ARG A 304 9.36 1.50 7.12
N TYR A 305 9.42 0.16 7.09
CA TYR A 305 9.48 -0.72 8.26
C TYR A 305 10.76 -1.56 8.27
N SER A 306 11.87 -0.96 7.81
CA SER A 306 13.20 -1.59 7.85
C SER A 306 13.61 -1.99 9.26
N ASP A 307 13.19 -1.25 10.28
CA ASP A 307 13.43 -1.58 11.69
C ASP A 307 12.80 -2.92 12.13
N LEU A 308 11.82 -3.40 11.37
CA LEU A 308 11.20 -4.72 11.55
C LEU A 308 11.80 -5.79 10.63
N GLY A 309 12.93 -5.52 9.97
CA GLY A 309 13.56 -6.43 9.02
C GLY A 309 12.85 -6.55 7.66
N MET A 310 11.80 -5.77 7.40
CA MET A 310 10.95 -5.93 6.21
C MET A 310 11.66 -5.66 4.89
N THR A 311 12.84 -5.06 4.89
CA THR A 311 13.70 -4.87 3.71
C THR A 311 14.66 -6.03 3.49
N ASP A 312 14.98 -6.77 4.55
CA ASP A 312 15.97 -7.85 4.52
C ASP A 312 15.33 -9.18 4.11
N LEU A 313 14.10 -9.44 4.59
CA LEU A 313 13.37 -10.69 4.29
C LEU A 313 13.28 -11.01 2.78
N PRO A 314 12.88 -10.08 1.88
CA PRO A 314 12.87 -10.37 0.45
C PRO A 314 14.26 -10.71 -0.10
N ARG A 315 15.32 -10.09 0.42
CA ARG A 315 16.70 -10.33 0.00
C ARG A 315 17.21 -11.69 0.43
N GLU A 316 16.87 -12.11 1.65
CA GLU A 316 17.16 -13.46 2.15
C GLU A 316 16.47 -14.53 1.28
N ILE A 317 15.20 -14.30 0.90
CA ILE A 317 14.48 -15.20 -0.01
C ILE A 317 15.14 -15.21 -1.39
N ILE A 318 15.46 -14.04 -1.95
CA ILE A 318 16.11 -13.92 -3.27
C ILE A 318 17.45 -14.66 -3.26
N ALA A 319 18.26 -14.53 -2.22
CA ALA A 319 19.54 -15.24 -2.11
C ALA A 319 19.40 -16.77 -2.08
N ARG A 320 18.23 -17.31 -1.69
CA ARG A 320 17.96 -18.76 -1.77
C ARG A 320 17.63 -19.21 -3.19
N ILE A 321 16.96 -18.35 -3.98
CA ILE A 321 16.44 -18.72 -5.30
C ILE A 321 17.35 -18.29 -6.47
N THR A 322 18.36 -17.43 -6.26
CA THR A 322 19.32 -17.04 -7.29
C THR A 322 20.65 -16.58 -6.72
N GLU A 323 21.71 -16.68 -7.51
CA GLU A 323 23.04 -16.10 -7.25
C GLU A 323 23.28 -14.81 -8.06
N ASN A 324 22.40 -14.49 -9.01
CA ASN A 324 22.55 -13.39 -9.96
C ASN A 324 21.71 -12.17 -9.56
N PHE A 325 21.74 -11.77 -8.28
CA PHE A 325 21.01 -10.62 -7.78
C PHE A 325 21.85 -9.34 -7.85
N VAL A 326 21.24 -8.24 -8.32
CA VAL A 326 21.82 -6.91 -8.33
C VAL A 326 20.84 -5.89 -7.77
N GLU A 327 21.31 -5.03 -6.85
CA GLU A 327 20.49 -4.00 -6.24
C GLU A 327 20.25 -2.80 -7.17
N ILE A 328 19.04 -2.25 -7.13
CA ILE A 328 18.81 -0.89 -7.64
C ILE A 328 19.51 0.10 -6.71
N PRO A 329 20.21 1.13 -7.21
CA PRO A 329 21.00 2.05 -6.36
C PRO A 329 20.24 2.66 -5.18
N LEU A 330 18.94 2.96 -5.35
CA LEU A 330 18.05 3.41 -4.28
C LEU A 330 17.15 2.25 -3.84
N HIS A 331 17.59 1.48 -2.86
CA HIS A 331 16.93 0.27 -2.36
C HIS A 331 16.70 0.31 -0.84
N GLY A 332 16.06 -0.72 -0.31
CA GLY A 332 15.75 -0.85 1.11
C GLY A 332 14.97 0.37 1.61
N LYS A 333 15.37 0.92 2.77
CA LYS A 333 14.74 2.11 3.35
C LYS A 333 14.82 3.36 2.43
N ASP A 334 15.81 3.41 1.54
CA ASP A 334 16.03 4.53 0.63
C ASP A 334 15.26 4.38 -0.69
N SER A 335 14.56 3.26 -0.86
CA SER A 335 13.78 2.95 -2.05
C SER A 335 12.77 4.03 -2.40
N GLN A 336 12.70 4.37 -3.68
CA GLN A 336 11.68 5.26 -4.22
C GLN A 336 10.39 4.47 -4.53
N CYS A 337 9.24 5.14 -4.34
CA CYS A 337 7.92 4.59 -4.66
C CYS A 337 7.81 4.22 -6.15
N CYS A 338 6.95 3.24 -6.47
CA CYS A 338 6.58 2.92 -7.86
C CYS A 338 5.79 4.03 -8.58
N GLY A 339 5.33 5.06 -7.84
CA GLY A 339 4.53 6.16 -8.35
C GLY A 339 3.04 6.09 -8.04
N ALA A 340 2.51 4.92 -7.67
CA ALA A 340 1.07 4.71 -7.48
C ALA A 340 0.59 4.80 -6.00
N GLY A 341 1.49 5.12 -5.05
CA GLY A 341 1.13 5.28 -3.65
C GLY A 341 0.02 6.32 -3.43
N GLY A 342 -0.78 6.13 -2.37
CA GLY A 342 -1.82 7.10 -2.01
C GLY A 342 -2.94 7.28 -3.04
N SER A 343 -3.21 6.29 -3.88
CA SER A 343 -4.14 6.37 -5.03
C SER A 343 -3.80 7.49 -6.02
N PHE A 344 -2.52 7.83 -6.14
CA PHE A 344 -2.03 9.00 -6.86
C PHE A 344 -2.33 8.99 -8.36
N ASP A 345 -2.50 7.81 -8.98
CA ASP A 345 -2.89 7.70 -10.39
C ASP A 345 -4.23 8.39 -10.69
N SER A 346 -5.14 8.40 -9.73
CA SER A 346 -6.42 9.11 -9.85
C SER A 346 -6.31 10.63 -9.71
N VAL A 347 -5.19 11.13 -9.17
CA VAL A 347 -4.95 12.58 -8.98
C VAL A 347 -4.21 13.17 -10.18
N ASP A 348 -3.12 12.50 -10.60
CA ASP A 348 -2.27 12.98 -11.69
C ASP A 348 -1.57 11.80 -12.38
N THR A 349 -2.27 11.19 -13.32
CA THR A 349 -1.76 10.04 -14.10
C THR A 349 -0.46 10.38 -14.82
N LYS A 350 -0.33 11.60 -15.39
CA LYS A 350 0.89 12.00 -16.12
C LYS A 350 2.10 12.09 -15.20
N LEU A 351 1.96 12.70 -14.03
CA LEU A 351 3.04 12.80 -13.06
C LEU A 351 3.39 11.43 -12.47
N ARG A 352 2.38 10.57 -12.23
CA ARG A 352 2.57 9.19 -11.84
C ARG A 352 3.43 8.44 -12.88
N GLN A 353 3.10 8.57 -14.17
CA GLN A 353 3.85 7.94 -15.26
C GLN A 353 5.31 8.42 -15.29
N GLN A 354 5.55 9.73 -15.27
CA GLN A 354 6.91 10.29 -15.22
C GLN A 354 7.74 9.72 -14.07
N HIS A 355 7.13 9.57 -12.89
CA HIS A 355 7.82 9.00 -11.74
C HIS A 355 8.05 7.49 -11.90
N SER A 356 7.08 6.75 -12.42
CA SER A 356 7.21 5.32 -12.70
C SER A 356 8.29 5.03 -13.75
N THR A 357 8.33 5.82 -14.85
CA THR A 357 9.39 5.72 -15.87
C THR A 357 10.78 5.94 -15.28
N ARG A 358 10.93 6.93 -14.37
CA ARG A 358 12.20 7.12 -13.67
C ARG A 358 12.59 5.91 -12.84
N ARG A 359 11.64 5.29 -12.13
CA ARG A 359 11.93 4.09 -11.31
C ARG A 359 12.26 2.89 -12.19
N LEU A 360 11.53 2.72 -13.29
CA LEU A 360 11.80 1.71 -14.31
C LEU A 360 13.23 1.84 -14.85
N LYS A 361 13.64 3.04 -15.23
CA LYS A 361 15.00 3.27 -15.73
C LYS A 361 16.09 2.91 -14.72
N GLN A 362 15.89 3.22 -13.43
CA GLN A 362 16.81 2.79 -12.38
C GLN A 362 16.95 1.26 -12.30
N ALA A 363 15.89 0.52 -12.61
CA ALA A 363 15.95 -0.94 -12.69
C ALA A 363 16.64 -1.41 -13.97
N GLU A 364 16.39 -0.79 -15.11
CA GLU A 364 17.06 -1.09 -16.38
C GLU A 364 18.57 -0.82 -16.33
N ASP A 365 18.99 0.23 -15.64
CA ASP A 365 20.41 0.60 -15.45
C ASP A 365 21.19 -0.49 -14.66
N THR A 366 20.50 -1.44 -14.01
CA THR A 366 21.14 -2.62 -13.39
C THR A 366 21.44 -3.74 -14.38
N GLU A 367 20.98 -3.62 -15.61
CA GLU A 367 21.07 -4.68 -16.64
C GLU A 367 20.40 -5.99 -16.22
N ALA A 368 19.45 -5.96 -15.30
CA ALA A 368 18.66 -7.12 -14.91
C ALA A 368 17.67 -7.50 -16.01
N GLU A 369 17.37 -8.78 -16.11
CA GLU A 369 16.35 -9.34 -17.00
C GLU A 369 14.98 -9.35 -16.33
N ILE A 370 14.98 -9.57 -15.00
CA ILE A 370 13.77 -9.69 -14.19
C ILE A 370 13.77 -8.63 -13.10
N LEU A 371 12.67 -7.86 -13.00
CA LEU A 371 12.36 -7.03 -11.84
C LEU A 371 11.40 -7.78 -10.93
N ILE A 372 11.86 -8.07 -9.71
CA ILE A 372 11.09 -8.71 -8.66
C ILE A 372 10.47 -7.65 -7.75
N THR A 373 9.28 -7.90 -7.28
CA THR A 373 8.66 -7.13 -6.19
C THR A 373 7.75 -8.05 -5.37
N THR A 374 7.36 -7.63 -4.18
CA THR A 374 6.39 -8.31 -3.30
C THR A 374 5.15 -7.45 -3.09
N CYS A 375 4.71 -6.80 -4.17
CA CYS A 375 3.57 -5.90 -4.14
C CYS A 375 2.82 -5.95 -5.46
N ALA A 376 1.60 -6.48 -5.44
CA ALA A 376 0.75 -6.54 -6.62
C ALA A 376 0.55 -5.16 -7.28
N GLY A 377 0.41 -4.08 -6.49
CA GLY A 377 0.29 -2.71 -7.00
C GLY A 377 1.56 -2.25 -7.71
N CYS A 378 2.73 -2.47 -7.11
CA CYS A 378 4.01 -2.11 -7.73
C CYS A 378 4.22 -2.89 -9.04
N LYS A 379 3.97 -4.22 -9.03
CA LYS A 379 4.04 -5.06 -10.24
C LYS A 379 3.11 -4.52 -11.33
N PHE A 380 1.85 -4.26 -11.01
CA PHE A 380 0.85 -3.77 -11.96
C PHE A 380 1.24 -2.43 -12.60
N PHE A 381 1.59 -1.42 -11.80
CA PHE A 381 1.88 -0.08 -12.31
C PHE A 381 3.22 0.01 -13.04
N LEU A 382 4.27 -0.63 -12.52
CA LEU A 382 5.58 -0.62 -13.18
C LEU A 382 5.59 -1.44 -14.46
N SER A 383 4.96 -2.62 -14.49
CA SER A 383 4.84 -3.42 -15.72
C SER A 383 3.98 -2.73 -16.79
N GLY A 384 2.92 -2.02 -16.36
CA GLY A 384 2.12 -1.21 -17.25
C GLY A 384 2.90 -0.07 -17.89
N GLU A 385 3.81 0.57 -17.13
CA GLU A 385 4.69 1.60 -17.67
C GLU A 385 5.78 1.01 -18.57
N ALA A 386 6.37 -0.12 -18.18
CA ALA A 386 7.37 -0.83 -18.97
C ALA A 386 6.85 -1.21 -20.38
N LYS A 387 5.58 -1.64 -20.47
CA LYS A 387 4.94 -1.90 -21.79
C LYS A 387 4.88 -0.66 -22.67
N LYS A 388 4.60 0.53 -22.10
CA LYS A 388 4.54 1.80 -22.84
C LYS A 388 5.94 2.24 -23.30
N GLU A 389 6.92 2.11 -22.42
CA GLU A 389 8.32 2.46 -22.67
C GLU A 389 9.06 1.38 -23.50
N LYS A 390 8.39 0.27 -23.87
CA LYS A 390 8.96 -0.87 -24.58
C LYS A 390 10.18 -1.48 -23.88
N SER A 391 10.16 -1.48 -22.56
CA SER A 391 11.17 -2.11 -21.71
C SER A 391 11.21 -3.62 -21.95
N LYS A 392 12.40 -4.19 -21.86
CA LYS A 392 12.63 -5.66 -21.97
C LYS A 392 12.53 -6.36 -20.59
N LEU A 393 12.43 -5.60 -19.50
CA LEU A 393 12.32 -6.16 -18.16
C LEU A 393 11.07 -7.04 -18.04
N VAL A 394 11.25 -8.25 -17.53
CA VAL A 394 10.17 -9.13 -17.11
C VAL A 394 9.81 -8.83 -15.66
N PHE A 395 8.53 -8.74 -15.35
CA PHE A 395 8.04 -8.43 -14.01
C PHE A 395 7.49 -9.67 -13.33
N LYS A 396 8.07 -10.04 -12.20
CA LYS A 396 7.64 -11.19 -11.41
C LYS A 396 7.38 -10.77 -9.96
N ASP A 397 6.42 -11.42 -9.36
CA ASP A 397 6.31 -11.38 -7.91
C ASP A 397 7.28 -12.40 -7.28
N LEU A 398 7.76 -12.11 -6.08
CA LEU A 398 8.70 -12.97 -5.40
C LEU A 398 8.10 -14.37 -5.15
N THR A 399 6.81 -14.46 -4.84
CA THR A 399 6.15 -15.75 -4.58
C THR A 399 5.99 -16.59 -5.84
N GLU A 400 5.80 -15.97 -7.02
CA GLU A 400 5.81 -16.70 -8.29
C GLU A 400 7.17 -17.39 -8.52
N LEU A 401 8.27 -16.68 -8.20
CA LEU A 401 9.62 -17.21 -8.34
C LEU A 401 9.95 -18.29 -7.32
N VAL A 402 9.55 -18.09 -6.06
CA VAL A 402 9.71 -19.13 -5.03
C VAL A 402 8.98 -20.39 -5.43
N TYR A 403 7.72 -20.28 -5.88
CA TYR A 403 6.94 -21.44 -6.32
C TYR A 403 7.60 -22.15 -7.50
N SER A 404 8.07 -21.41 -8.51
CA SER A 404 8.78 -21.98 -9.66
C SER A 404 10.06 -22.70 -9.23
N SER A 405 10.85 -22.10 -8.32
CA SER A 405 12.11 -22.68 -7.84
C SER A 405 11.90 -23.94 -6.96
N MET A 406 10.74 -24.10 -6.32
CA MET A 406 10.37 -25.34 -5.63
C MET A 406 10.21 -26.52 -6.60
N HIS A 407 9.79 -26.26 -7.85
CA HIS A 407 9.43 -27.30 -8.82
C HIS A 407 10.41 -27.48 -9.97
N GLY A 408 11.51 -26.75 -10.01
CA GLY A 408 12.44 -26.79 -11.13
C GLY A 408 11.81 -26.39 -12.47
N ASN A 409 10.74 -25.59 -12.42
CA ASN A 409 10.12 -25.07 -13.62
C ASN A 409 10.90 -23.85 -14.10
N ASP A 410 11.45 -23.94 -15.29
CA ASP A 410 12.09 -22.80 -15.96
C ASP A 410 11.19 -21.58 -15.89
N VAL A 411 11.62 -20.57 -15.15
CA VAL A 411 11.09 -19.23 -15.32
C VAL A 411 11.72 -18.70 -16.59
N ASN A 412 11.20 -19.19 -17.73
CA ASN A 412 11.64 -18.70 -19.03
C ASN A 412 11.37 -17.19 -19.10
N VAL A 413 12.43 -16.39 -19.24
CA VAL A 413 12.44 -14.97 -19.53
C VAL A 413 11.78 -14.70 -20.88
#